data_ad10139b54c9c86182f7c896c8a37804
#
_entry.id   ad10139b54c9c86182f7c896c8a37804
#
_cell.length_a   1.000
_cell.length_b   1.000
_cell.length_c   1.000
_cell.angle_alpha   90.00
_cell.angle_beta   90.00
_cell.angle_gamma   90.00
#
_symmetry.space_group_name_H-M   'P 1'
#
loop_
_entity.id
_entity.type
_entity.pdbx_description
1 polymer ?
#
loop_
_entity_poly.entity_id
_entity_poly.type
_entity_poly.pdbx_seq_one_letter_code
_entity_poly.pdbx_strand_id
1 'polypeptide(L)'
;MEPKPPGERLTVMDIQPQPHETNRPTTPITPYPSAELLRSPAQLIASIPAALGYFPNESVVLINAYSPPGASPTLEIGAYLDADVGNTESIQRALQRIPLPRHVATFAVIVTRVPESQMVSVAAEGLRMAADAFGEIVEACWTVSEIADGTPYQLLFGPDPDTANAVWEWSEGYEQGTVTSVAAAEPMGPLIDHGVLPELHKSEVFSHFAPVFEPDAETGEALTPGAHKRGTELFCHLKHAPAVAHAHIDKACGVFAAAPNMGLIDIEGDIIIDDVFNTPDDVELFAAMLSGSRLRDFLIVDALERPRAAGAVLLTIARNFRGEIRANALCLWAMVALSQGLVGWASAALS
;
A
#
# COMPACT_ATOMS: atom_id res chain seq x y z
N MET A 1 6.85 28.05 -73.27
CA MET A 1 7.51 27.51 -72.07
C MET A 1 7.06 28.42 -70.93
N GLU A 2 5.91 28.10 -70.35
CA GLU A 2 5.26 28.92 -69.27
C GLU A 2 5.72 28.39 -67.92
N PRO A 3 5.94 29.24 -66.91
CA PRO A 3 6.34 28.83 -65.62
C PRO A 3 5.14 28.40 -64.74
N LYS A 4 5.33 27.32 -64.04
CA LYS A 4 4.44 26.65 -63.08
C LYS A 4 4.24 27.53 -61.83
N PRO A 5 3.01 27.64 -61.28
CA PRO A 5 2.75 28.45 -60.09
C PRO A 5 3.28 27.73 -58.81
N PRO A 6 3.57 28.53 -57.72
CA PRO A 6 4.14 27.98 -56.48
C PRO A 6 3.03 27.34 -55.61
N GLY A 7 3.44 26.24 -54.96
CA GLY A 7 2.61 25.42 -54.12
C GLY A 7 2.00 26.12 -52.87
N GLU A 8 0.80 25.79 -52.61
CA GLU A 8 0.05 26.14 -51.37
C GLU A 8 0.74 25.54 -50.14
N ARG A 9 1.11 26.39 -49.20
CA ARG A 9 1.49 25.99 -47.84
C ARG A 9 0.22 25.65 -47.07
N LEU A 10 0.09 24.41 -46.65
CA LEU A 10 -0.89 24.01 -45.64
C LEU A 10 -0.57 24.74 -44.32
N THR A 11 -1.44 25.64 -43.95
CA THR A 11 -1.42 26.28 -42.62
C THR A 11 -1.89 25.27 -41.59
N VAL A 12 -0.97 24.86 -40.71
CA VAL A 12 -1.33 24.09 -39.51
C VAL A 12 -2.15 24.99 -38.60
N MET A 13 -3.42 24.65 -38.40
CA MET A 13 -4.25 25.29 -37.39
C MET A 13 -3.68 24.98 -36.02
N ASP A 14 -3.16 25.97 -35.32
CA ASP A 14 -2.86 25.95 -33.91
C ASP A 14 -4.17 25.78 -33.13
N ILE A 15 -4.45 24.56 -32.69
CA ILE A 15 -5.50 24.28 -31.72
C ILE A 15 -4.91 24.59 -30.34
N GLN A 16 -5.16 25.80 -29.84
CA GLN A 16 -4.90 26.10 -28.44
C GLN A 16 -5.90 25.31 -27.57
N PRO A 17 -5.41 24.48 -26.60
CA PRO A 17 -6.29 23.86 -25.63
C PRO A 17 -6.88 24.94 -24.71
N GLN A 18 -8.19 25.04 -24.67
CA GLN A 18 -8.91 25.86 -23.69
C GLN A 18 -8.65 25.31 -22.29
N PRO A 19 -8.29 26.13 -21.29
CA PRO A 19 -8.18 25.66 -19.92
C PRO A 19 -9.59 25.37 -19.36
N HIS A 20 -9.93 24.09 -19.23
CA HIS A 20 -11.03 23.71 -18.35
C HIS A 20 -10.58 23.95 -16.90
N GLU A 21 -10.98 25.07 -16.35
CA GLU A 21 -10.96 25.31 -14.90
C GLU A 21 -11.94 24.35 -14.22
N THR A 22 -11.50 23.14 -13.91
CA THR A 22 -12.11 22.35 -12.85
C THR A 22 -11.46 22.74 -11.54
N ASN A 23 -12.05 23.75 -10.89
CA ASN A 23 -11.71 24.17 -9.54
C ASN A 23 -12.21 23.10 -8.55
N ARG A 24 -11.51 21.96 -8.45
CA ARG A 24 -11.60 21.04 -7.34
C ARG A 24 -10.42 21.35 -6.42
N PRO A 25 -10.64 21.58 -5.13
CA PRO A 25 -9.53 21.60 -4.17
C PRO A 25 -8.96 20.20 -4.12
N THR A 26 -7.91 19.94 -4.88
CA THR A 26 -7.05 18.78 -4.70
C THR A 26 -6.23 19.07 -3.46
N THR A 27 -6.77 18.76 -2.28
CA THR A 27 -5.94 18.55 -1.12
C THR A 27 -5.03 17.38 -1.51
N PRO A 28 -3.71 17.53 -1.55
CA PRO A 28 -2.84 16.39 -1.77
C PRO A 28 -3.09 15.44 -0.61
N ILE A 29 -3.65 14.27 -0.91
CA ILE A 29 -3.70 13.17 0.04
C ILE A 29 -2.24 12.76 0.20
N THR A 30 -1.60 13.21 1.27
CA THR A 30 -0.31 12.67 1.71
C THR A 30 -0.64 11.29 2.29
N PRO A 31 -0.28 10.19 1.63
CA PRO A 31 -0.60 8.85 2.11
C PRO A 31 0.22 8.44 3.34
N TYR A 32 1.05 9.32 3.86
CA TYR A 32 1.98 9.04 4.94
C TYR A 32 1.77 9.97 6.13
N PRO A 33 1.90 9.42 7.36
CA PRO A 33 1.80 10.20 8.59
C PRO A 33 2.81 11.36 8.62
N SER A 34 2.41 12.45 9.24
CA SER A 34 3.19 13.69 9.29
C SER A 34 4.43 13.56 10.17
N ALA A 35 5.39 14.48 9.98
CA ALA A 35 6.59 14.62 10.80
C ALA A 35 6.31 14.80 12.31
N GLU A 36 5.08 15.16 12.68
CA GLU A 36 4.68 15.32 14.09
C GLU A 36 4.73 14.00 14.87
N LEU A 37 4.43 12.87 14.22
CA LEU A 37 4.53 11.54 14.86
C LEU A 37 5.95 11.21 15.30
N LEU A 38 6.95 11.70 14.59
CA LEU A 38 8.36 11.47 14.92
C LEU A 38 8.82 12.26 16.15
N ARG A 39 8.00 13.18 16.68
CA ARG A 39 8.32 13.99 17.85
C ARG A 39 7.91 13.36 19.19
N SER A 40 7.10 12.30 19.16
CA SER A 40 6.60 11.64 20.37
C SER A 40 6.60 10.12 20.19
N PRO A 41 7.43 9.38 20.96
CA PRO A 41 7.39 7.92 20.96
C PRO A 41 5.99 7.37 21.27
N ALA A 42 5.22 8.01 22.15
CA ALA A 42 3.87 7.63 22.49
C ALA A 42 2.92 7.66 21.28
N GLN A 43 3.00 8.71 20.45
CA GLN A 43 2.21 8.84 19.22
C GLN A 43 2.72 7.90 18.13
N LEU A 44 4.04 7.76 18.01
CA LEU A 44 4.66 6.84 17.05
C LEU A 44 4.21 5.40 17.31
N ILE A 45 4.26 4.95 18.57
CA ILE A 45 3.79 3.61 18.95
C ILE A 45 2.29 3.46 18.70
N ALA A 46 1.46 4.46 19.06
CA ALA A 46 0.02 4.43 18.84
C ALA A 46 -0.37 4.36 17.35
N SER A 47 0.47 4.84 16.44
CA SER A 47 0.22 4.83 15.00
C SER A 47 0.42 3.46 14.33
N ILE A 48 1.17 2.56 14.96
CA ILE A 48 1.59 1.27 14.37
C ILE A 48 0.41 0.40 13.92
N PRO A 49 -0.67 0.18 14.72
CA PRO A 49 -1.76 -0.69 14.30
C PRO A 49 -2.45 -0.22 13.03
N ALA A 50 -2.70 1.09 12.93
CA ALA A 50 -3.33 1.66 11.73
C ALA A 50 -2.42 1.57 10.50
N ALA A 51 -1.13 1.77 10.68
CA ALA A 51 -0.15 1.70 9.60
C ALA A 51 0.10 0.28 9.10
N LEU A 52 0.01 -0.73 9.97
CA LEU A 52 0.12 -2.14 9.61
C LEU A 52 -1.22 -2.75 9.15
N GLY A 53 -2.36 -2.18 9.58
CA GLY A 53 -3.69 -2.73 9.39
C GLY A 53 -4.08 -3.77 10.45
N TYR A 54 -3.20 -4.06 11.43
CA TYR A 54 -3.42 -5.02 12.51
C TYR A 54 -2.60 -4.67 13.76
N PHE A 55 -2.99 -5.23 14.92
CA PHE A 55 -2.22 -5.11 16.16
C PHE A 55 -1.05 -6.09 16.15
N PRO A 56 0.22 -5.63 16.10
CA PRO A 56 1.39 -6.51 16.20
C PRO A 56 1.48 -7.13 17.59
N ASN A 57 1.90 -8.40 17.65
CA ASN A 57 2.10 -9.15 18.88
C ASN A 57 3.35 -10.03 18.73
N GLU A 58 4.19 -10.11 19.77
CA GLU A 58 5.48 -10.79 19.73
C GLU A 58 6.31 -10.38 18.49
N SER A 59 6.40 -9.07 18.26
CA SER A 59 6.91 -8.48 17.02
C SER A 59 7.97 -7.42 17.28
N VAL A 60 8.89 -7.28 16.32
CA VAL A 60 9.73 -6.09 16.13
C VAL A 60 9.16 -5.29 14.97
N VAL A 61 8.70 -4.08 15.23
CA VAL A 61 8.23 -3.16 14.20
C VAL A 61 9.34 -2.15 13.90
N LEU A 62 9.83 -2.15 12.67
CA LEU A 62 10.77 -1.15 12.17
C LEU A 62 10.00 -0.04 11.49
N ILE A 63 10.30 1.21 11.84
CA ILE A 63 9.67 2.41 11.33
C ILE A 63 10.72 3.24 10.62
N ASN A 64 10.59 3.35 9.32
CA ASN A 64 11.53 4.06 8.48
C ASN A 64 11.07 5.50 8.23
N ALA A 65 11.94 6.47 8.49
CA ALA A 65 11.73 7.87 8.17
C ALA A 65 12.63 8.33 7.02
N TYR A 66 12.07 9.12 6.11
CA TYR A 66 12.77 9.66 4.94
C TYR A 66 12.48 11.14 4.72
N SER A 67 13.33 11.79 3.90
CA SER A 67 13.13 13.18 3.50
C SER A 67 12.61 13.22 2.05
N PRO A 68 11.40 13.78 1.81
CA PRO A 68 10.88 13.89 0.46
C PRO A 68 11.68 14.88 -0.39
N PRO A 69 11.75 14.67 -1.74
CA PRO A 69 12.53 15.56 -2.61
C PRO A 69 11.92 16.96 -2.69
N GLY A 70 12.76 17.97 -2.48
CA GLY A 70 12.36 19.38 -2.63
C GLY A 70 11.58 19.98 -1.46
N ALA A 71 11.32 19.22 -0.40
CA ALA A 71 10.78 19.75 0.84
C ALA A 71 11.91 20.31 1.73
N SER A 72 11.69 21.42 2.39
CA SER A 72 12.46 21.89 3.55
C SER A 72 12.38 20.81 4.65
N PRO A 73 13.24 20.74 5.67
CA PRO A 73 13.55 19.54 6.45
C PRO A 73 12.35 18.89 7.16
N THR A 74 11.37 18.47 6.37
CA THR A 74 10.25 17.68 6.82
C THR A 74 10.60 16.21 6.61
N LEU A 75 10.41 15.43 7.67
CA LEU A 75 10.57 13.99 7.63
C LEU A 75 9.18 13.36 7.54
N GLU A 76 9.09 12.32 6.75
CA GLU A 76 7.88 11.53 6.58
C GLU A 76 8.18 10.08 6.92
N ILE A 77 7.18 9.37 7.44
CA ILE A 77 7.31 7.93 7.67
C ILE A 77 7.06 7.22 6.34
N GLY A 78 8.07 6.49 5.87
CA GLY A 78 8.04 5.81 4.58
C GLY A 78 7.53 4.38 4.64
N ALA A 79 7.80 3.66 5.73
CA ALA A 79 7.40 2.26 5.86
C ALA A 79 7.33 1.81 7.32
N TYR A 80 6.41 0.88 7.57
CA TYR A 80 6.37 0.06 8.77
C TYR A 80 6.63 -1.39 8.35
N LEU A 81 7.64 -2.02 8.95
CA LEU A 81 8.03 -3.39 8.66
C LEU A 81 7.92 -4.23 9.92
N ASP A 82 7.15 -5.29 9.89
CA ASP A 82 6.91 -6.18 11.01
C ASP A 82 7.71 -7.48 10.88
N ALA A 83 8.43 -7.87 11.94
CA ALA A 83 9.22 -9.07 12.05
C ALA A 83 8.93 -9.78 13.37
N ASP A 84 9.01 -11.12 13.38
CA ASP A 84 8.91 -11.94 14.59
C ASP A 84 10.09 -11.64 15.52
N VAL A 85 9.81 -11.27 16.77
CA VAL A 85 10.83 -10.92 17.78
C VAL A 85 11.71 -12.11 18.13
N GLY A 86 11.19 -13.33 18.07
CA GLY A 86 11.93 -14.58 18.33
C GLY A 86 12.77 -15.05 17.15
N ASN A 87 12.67 -14.41 15.99
CA ASN A 87 13.32 -14.84 14.76
C ASN A 87 14.30 -13.81 14.20
N THR A 88 15.57 -13.97 14.55
CA THR A 88 16.67 -13.07 14.11
C THR A 88 16.72 -12.95 12.58
N GLU A 89 16.48 -14.02 11.83
CA GLU A 89 16.49 -13.98 10.36
C GLU A 89 15.31 -13.15 9.82
N SER A 90 14.16 -13.17 10.48
CA SER A 90 13.01 -12.32 10.14
C SER A 90 13.37 -10.84 10.32
N ILE A 91 14.01 -10.49 11.44
CA ILE A 91 14.48 -9.12 11.72
C ILE A 91 15.50 -8.69 10.67
N GLN A 92 16.47 -9.53 10.34
CA GLN A 92 17.48 -9.24 9.32
C GLN A 92 16.85 -8.99 7.93
N ARG A 93 15.89 -9.83 7.54
CA ARG A 93 15.13 -9.64 6.28
C ARG A 93 14.33 -8.33 6.27
N ALA A 94 13.76 -7.94 7.40
CA ALA A 94 13.06 -6.67 7.51
C ALA A 94 14.03 -5.49 7.35
N LEU A 95 15.20 -5.51 8.01
CA LEU A 95 16.24 -4.48 7.85
C LEU A 95 16.70 -4.35 6.39
N GLN A 96 16.91 -5.47 5.68
CA GLN A 96 17.32 -5.46 4.27
C GLN A 96 16.25 -4.90 3.31
N ARG A 97 14.99 -4.82 3.75
CA ARG A 97 13.89 -4.25 2.95
C ARG A 97 13.73 -2.75 3.12
N ILE A 98 14.46 -2.13 4.04
CA ILE A 98 14.42 -0.68 4.23
C ILE A 98 14.93 -0.01 2.95
N PRO A 99 14.15 0.89 2.32
CA PRO A 99 14.56 1.55 1.08
C PRO A 99 15.66 2.58 1.36
N LEU A 100 16.91 2.27 1.01
CA LEU A 100 18.09 3.11 1.25
C LEU A 100 18.09 4.49 0.56
N PRO A 101 17.57 4.69 -0.66
CA PRO A 101 17.63 6.00 -1.30
C PRO A 101 16.69 6.99 -0.60
N ARG A 102 17.23 7.90 0.20
CA ARG A 102 16.54 8.94 1.00
C ARG A 102 16.19 8.55 2.43
N HIS A 103 16.63 7.39 2.88
CA HIS A 103 16.57 7.02 4.27
C HIS A 103 17.27 8.08 5.14
N VAL A 104 16.63 8.46 6.23
CA VAL A 104 17.18 9.41 7.23
C VAL A 104 17.36 8.74 8.56
N ALA A 105 16.38 7.95 9.00
CA ALA A 105 16.42 7.24 10.27
C ALA A 105 15.52 6.00 10.27
N THR A 106 15.87 5.02 11.07
CA THR A 106 15.03 3.88 11.43
C THR A 106 14.81 3.86 12.92
N PHE A 107 13.56 3.68 13.34
CA PHE A 107 13.17 3.43 14.72
C PHE A 107 12.67 2.00 14.86
N ALA A 108 12.76 1.44 16.06
CA ALA A 108 12.24 0.12 16.35
C ALA A 108 11.31 0.14 17.58
N VAL A 109 10.25 -0.66 17.51
CA VAL A 109 9.39 -0.94 18.65
C VAL A 109 9.25 -2.45 18.81
N ILE A 110 9.63 -2.97 19.97
CA ILE A 110 9.44 -4.37 20.33
C ILE A 110 8.14 -4.48 21.11
N VAL A 111 7.16 -5.19 20.51
CA VAL A 111 5.86 -5.45 21.12
C VAL A 111 5.85 -6.88 21.63
N THR A 112 5.87 -7.07 22.97
CA THR A 112 5.90 -8.40 23.59
C THR A 112 5.39 -8.38 25.01
N ARG A 113 4.65 -9.42 25.41
CA ARG A 113 4.16 -9.57 26.78
C ARG A 113 5.25 -9.89 27.82
N VAL A 114 6.46 -10.16 27.36
CA VAL A 114 7.61 -10.51 28.22
C VAL A 114 8.81 -9.56 27.96
N PRO A 115 8.67 -8.25 28.25
CA PRO A 115 9.63 -7.22 27.86
C PRO A 115 11.02 -7.41 28.48
N GLU A 116 11.14 -8.09 29.62
CA GLU A 116 12.42 -8.36 30.29
C GLU A 116 13.05 -9.71 29.89
N SER A 117 12.54 -10.36 28.84
CA SER A 117 13.03 -11.66 28.40
C SER A 117 14.39 -11.58 27.70
N GLN A 118 15.12 -12.70 27.73
CA GLN A 118 16.35 -12.84 26.94
C GLN A 118 16.10 -12.64 25.43
N MET A 119 14.92 -12.99 24.94
CA MET A 119 14.51 -12.80 23.55
C MET A 119 14.54 -11.32 23.15
N VAL A 120 13.99 -10.45 23.99
CA VAL A 120 14.02 -9.00 23.79
C VAL A 120 15.45 -8.46 23.81
N SER A 121 16.28 -8.93 24.77
CA SER A 121 17.68 -8.53 24.83
C SER A 121 18.47 -8.91 23.58
N VAL A 122 18.23 -10.10 23.04
CA VAL A 122 18.87 -10.58 21.80
C VAL A 122 18.38 -9.79 20.58
N ALA A 123 17.08 -9.52 20.49
CA ALA A 123 16.50 -8.71 19.40
C ALA A 123 17.05 -7.28 19.43
N ALA A 124 17.06 -6.63 20.61
CA ALA A 124 17.58 -5.28 20.79
C ALA A 124 19.06 -5.17 20.45
N GLU A 125 19.88 -6.16 20.85
CA GLU A 125 21.30 -6.18 20.51
C GLU A 125 21.49 -6.39 18.99
N GLY A 126 20.71 -7.28 18.36
CA GLY A 126 20.72 -7.48 16.92
C GLY A 126 20.40 -6.19 16.14
N LEU A 127 19.43 -5.40 16.63
CA LEU A 127 19.09 -4.11 16.05
C LEU A 127 20.20 -3.07 16.25
N ARG A 128 20.85 -3.04 17.42
CA ARG A 128 21.98 -2.14 17.68
C ARG A 128 23.19 -2.44 16.79
N MET A 129 23.43 -3.72 16.51
CA MET A 129 24.53 -4.16 15.65
C MET A 129 24.17 -4.11 14.15
N ALA A 130 22.98 -3.67 13.78
CA ALA A 130 22.52 -3.63 12.37
C ALA A 130 23.40 -2.73 11.49
N ALA A 131 23.99 -1.66 12.03
CA ALA A 131 24.91 -0.78 11.32
C ALA A 131 26.15 -1.53 10.81
N ASP A 132 26.73 -2.41 11.63
CA ASP A 132 27.93 -3.17 11.27
C ASP A 132 27.63 -4.28 10.25
N ALA A 133 26.42 -4.85 10.32
CA ALA A 133 26.04 -5.99 9.49
C ALA A 133 25.41 -5.58 8.14
N PHE A 134 24.64 -4.50 8.11
CA PHE A 134 23.79 -4.12 6.98
C PHE A 134 23.97 -2.66 6.54
N GLY A 135 24.76 -1.86 7.26
CA GLY A 135 24.90 -0.42 7.02
C GLY A 135 23.67 0.40 7.47
N GLU A 136 22.72 -0.22 8.18
CA GLU A 136 21.52 0.41 8.68
C GLU A 136 21.67 0.78 10.15
N ILE A 137 21.38 2.04 10.49
CA ILE A 137 21.41 2.51 11.88
C ILE A 137 19.97 2.56 12.38
N VAL A 138 19.68 1.77 13.44
CA VAL A 138 18.47 1.93 14.23
C VAL A 138 18.73 2.97 15.30
N GLU A 139 18.12 4.15 15.13
CA GLU A 139 18.39 5.32 15.99
C GLU A 139 17.91 5.13 17.43
N ALA A 140 16.71 4.55 17.59
CA ALA A 140 16.16 4.26 18.90
C ALA A 140 15.24 3.02 18.84
N CYS A 141 15.17 2.32 19.98
CA CYS A 141 14.33 1.15 20.15
C CYS A 141 13.58 1.23 21.47
N TRP A 142 12.26 1.10 21.41
CA TRP A 142 11.39 1.00 22.59
C TRP A 142 10.79 -0.40 22.72
N THR A 143 10.39 -0.74 23.96
CA THR A 143 9.59 -1.94 24.22
C THR A 143 8.26 -1.54 24.83
N VAL A 144 7.23 -2.28 24.51
CA VAL A 144 5.86 -2.14 25.00
C VAL A 144 5.22 -3.52 25.12
N SER A 145 4.35 -3.74 26.12
CA SER A 145 3.70 -5.05 26.29
C SER A 145 2.61 -5.30 25.26
N GLU A 146 1.88 -4.26 24.90
CA GLU A 146 0.83 -4.23 23.87
C GLU A 146 0.59 -2.78 23.44
N ILE A 147 0.04 -2.57 22.25
CA ILE A 147 -0.27 -1.23 21.78
C ILE A 147 -1.72 -0.90 22.13
N ALA A 148 -1.91 -0.37 23.34
CA ALA A 148 -3.21 0.07 23.84
C ALA A 148 -3.04 1.39 24.60
N ASP A 149 -4.13 2.17 24.66
CA ASP A 149 -4.15 3.46 25.36
C ASP A 149 -3.73 3.31 26.84
N GLY A 150 -2.75 4.11 27.26
CA GLY A 150 -2.21 4.10 28.60
C GLY A 150 -1.18 2.99 28.89
N THR A 151 -0.88 2.09 27.95
CA THR A 151 0.14 1.06 28.15
C THR A 151 1.52 1.69 28.28
N PRO A 152 2.30 1.35 29.34
CA PRO A 152 3.64 1.89 29.50
C PRO A 152 4.61 1.33 28.45
N TYR A 153 5.50 2.20 27.96
CA TYR A 153 6.65 1.83 27.13
C TYR A 153 7.96 2.30 27.75
N GLN A 154 9.06 1.67 27.35
CA GLN A 154 10.39 1.98 27.84
C GLN A 154 11.42 1.95 26.70
N LEU A 155 12.36 2.89 26.69
CA LEU A 155 13.52 2.91 25.81
C LEU A 155 14.48 1.76 26.18
N LEU A 156 14.89 0.97 25.19
CA LEU A 156 15.91 -0.05 25.31
C LEU A 156 17.30 0.49 24.94
N PHE A 157 17.36 1.28 23.88
CA PHE A 157 18.54 2.02 23.45
C PHE A 157 18.16 3.19 22.56
N GLY A 158 19.02 4.21 22.51
CA GLY A 158 18.88 5.39 21.65
C GLY A 158 19.97 6.40 21.94
N PRO A 159 20.04 7.52 21.21
CA PRO A 159 20.98 8.59 21.48
C PRO A 159 20.69 9.21 22.85
N ASP A 160 21.76 9.63 23.52
CA ASP A 160 21.64 10.39 24.75
C ASP A 160 21.07 11.79 24.43
N PRO A 161 19.92 12.17 25.03
CA PRO A 161 19.25 13.43 24.74
C PRO A 161 20.15 14.65 25.02
N ASP A 162 21.14 14.55 25.93
CA ASP A 162 22.06 15.63 26.26
C ASP A 162 23.20 15.78 25.24
N THR A 163 23.50 14.75 24.46
CA THR A 163 24.62 14.75 23.49
C THR A 163 24.17 14.91 22.06
N ALA A 164 22.88 14.81 21.82
CA ALA A 164 22.34 14.77 20.46
C ALA A 164 22.47 16.15 19.79
N ASN A 165 23.30 16.22 18.76
CA ASN A 165 22.99 17.05 17.58
C ASN A 165 21.67 16.49 16.96
N ALA A 166 20.65 16.35 17.80
CA ALA A 166 19.47 15.59 17.49
C ALA A 166 18.70 16.31 16.39
N VAL A 167 18.69 15.69 15.24
CA VAL A 167 17.66 15.90 14.21
C VAL A 167 16.27 15.72 14.84
N TRP A 168 16.20 15.08 16.00
CA TRP A 168 15.04 14.73 16.81
C TRP A 168 15.01 15.54 18.09
N GLU A 169 14.19 16.56 18.17
CA GLU A 169 13.82 17.15 19.45
C GLU A 169 12.79 16.21 20.12
N TRP A 170 13.30 15.13 20.74
CA TRP A 170 12.47 14.28 21.56
C TRP A 170 11.92 15.10 22.73
N SER A 171 10.62 15.26 22.73
CA SER A 171 9.89 15.90 23.82
C SER A 171 9.83 14.99 25.06
N GLU A 172 9.11 15.42 26.08
CA GLU A 172 8.78 14.60 27.24
C GLU A 172 8.37 13.18 26.84
N GLY A 173 8.86 12.17 27.55
CA GLY A 173 8.50 10.76 27.32
C GLY A 173 9.45 9.99 26.41
N TYR A 174 10.65 10.51 26.11
CA TYR A 174 11.62 9.79 25.29
C TYR A 174 12.06 8.45 25.88
N GLU A 175 12.47 8.44 27.16
CA GLU A 175 12.97 7.23 27.85
C GLU A 175 11.83 6.30 28.28
N GLN A 176 10.73 6.88 28.76
CA GLN A 176 9.56 6.14 29.22
C GLN A 176 8.30 7.01 29.16
N GLY A 177 7.18 6.38 28.98
CA GLY A 177 5.88 7.05 28.93
C GLY A 177 4.75 6.04 28.78
N THR A 178 3.61 6.53 28.36
CA THR A 178 2.45 5.69 28.04
C THR A 178 1.98 5.94 26.62
N VAL A 179 1.54 4.88 25.94
CA VAL A 179 0.97 4.94 24.60
C VAL A 179 -0.25 5.87 24.62
N THR A 180 -0.31 6.79 23.68
CA THR A 180 -1.47 7.68 23.51
C THR A 180 -2.64 6.92 22.86
N SER A 181 -3.79 7.59 22.73
CA SER A 181 -4.96 6.96 22.11
C SER A 181 -4.69 6.48 20.69
N VAL A 182 -4.78 5.16 20.47
CA VAL A 182 -4.63 4.52 19.16
C VAL A 182 -5.72 5.04 18.20
N ALA A 183 -6.95 5.21 18.70
CA ALA A 183 -8.07 5.69 17.88
C ALA A 183 -7.91 7.15 17.42
N ALA A 184 -7.10 7.95 18.13
CA ALA A 184 -6.78 9.33 17.77
C ALA A 184 -5.50 9.47 16.96
N ALA A 185 -4.79 8.38 16.69
CA ALA A 185 -3.57 8.42 15.88
C ALA A 185 -3.89 8.84 14.43
N GLU A 186 -3.05 9.69 13.85
CA GLU A 186 -3.27 10.23 12.49
C GLU A 186 -3.56 9.14 11.43
N PRO A 187 -2.84 8.00 11.38
CA PRO A 187 -3.11 6.95 10.40
C PRO A 187 -4.45 6.22 10.60
N MET A 188 -5.16 6.44 11.70
CA MET A 188 -6.51 5.88 11.91
C MET A 188 -7.58 6.57 11.07
N GLY A 189 -7.37 7.84 10.67
CA GLY A 189 -8.35 8.60 9.89
C GLY A 189 -8.89 7.85 8.68
N PRO A 190 -8.02 7.39 7.74
CA PRO A 190 -8.46 6.63 6.57
C PRO A 190 -9.24 5.34 6.91
N LEU A 191 -8.84 4.61 7.95
CA LEU A 191 -9.57 3.40 8.38
C LEU A 191 -10.96 3.75 8.88
N ILE A 192 -11.08 4.78 9.72
CA ILE A 192 -12.37 5.26 10.24
C ILE A 192 -13.27 5.75 9.10
N ASP A 193 -12.74 6.46 8.11
CA ASP A 193 -13.48 6.93 6.94
C ASP A 193 -14.03 5.78 6.08
N HIS A 194 -13.37 4.63 6.14
CA HIS A 194 -13.83 3.38 5.51
C HIS A 194 -14.69 2.52 6.43
N GLY A 195 -14.91 2.92 7.70
CA GLY A 195 -15.72 2.19 8.67
C GLY A 195 -15.03 0.95 9.24
N VAL A 196 -13.71 0.86 9.15
CA VAL A 196 -12.93 -0.30 9.59
C VAL A 196 -11.96 0.08 10.71
N LEU A 197 -11.49 -0.94 11.44
CA LEU A 197 -10.45 -0.83 12.45
C LEU A 197 -9.30 -1.77 12.08
N PRO A 198 -8.10 -1.57 12.66
CA PRO A 198 -7.02 -2.54 12.52
C PRO A 198 -7.49 -3.92 13.04
N GLU A 199 -7.13 -4.98 12.34
CA GLU A 199 -7.43 -6.36 12.73
C GLU A 199 -6.67 -6.74 14.01
N LEU A 200 -7.20 -7.69 14.76
CA LEU A 200 -6.53 -8.16 15.98
C LEU A 200 -5.27 -8.97 15.65
N HIS A 201 -5.28 -9.66 14.52
CA HIS A 201 -4.17 -10.53 14.11
C HIS A 201 -3.73 -10.28 12.67
N LYS A 202 -2.44 -10.34 12.45
CA LYS A 202 -1.81 -10.27 11.13
C LYS A 202 -2.46 -11.22 10.10
N SER A 203 -2.78 -12.44 10.53
CA SER A 203 -3.40 -13.46 9.67
C SER A 203 -4.75 -13.04 9.12
N GLU A 204 -5.51 -12.20 9.80
CA GLU A 204 -6.83 -11.72 9.38
C GLU A 204 -6.68 -10.80 8.15
N VAL A 205 -5.73 -9.85 8.18
CA VAL A 205 -5.43 -9.00 7.03
C VAL A 205 -4.99 -9.81 5.82
N PHE A 206 -4.14 -10.82 6.01
CA PHE A 206 -3.66 -11.64 4.90
C PHE A 206 -4.74 -12.59 4.37
N SER A 207 -5.63 -13.08 5.24
CA SER A 207 -6.74 -13.95 4.83
C SER A 207 -7.72 -13.23 3.91
N HIS A 208 -7.85 -11.90 4.04
CA HIS A 208 -8.66 -11.07 3.14
C HIS A 208 -8.28 -11.25 1.66
N PHE A 209 -6.99 -11.44 1.38
CA PHE A 209 -6.47 -11.65 0.04
C PHE A 209 -6.31 -13.14 -0.30
N ALA A 210 -6.66 -14.06 0.59
CA ALA A 210 -6.46 -15.48 0.35
C ALA A 210 -7.27 -15.95 -0.87
N PRO A 211 -6.71 -16.86 -1.68
CA PRO A 211 -7.44 -17.46 -2.77
C PRO A 211 -8.66 -18.25 -2.29
N VAL A 212 -9.76 -18.18 -3.01
CA VAL A 212 -10.93 -19.04 -2.81
C VAL A 212 -10.61 -20.44 -3.32
N PHE A 213 -11.06 -21.48 -2.60
CA PHE A 213 -10.71 -22.84 -2.93
C PHE A 213 -11.85 -23.64 -3.60
N GLU A 214 -13.13 -23.18 -3.54
CA GLU A 214 -14.30 -23.84 -4.15
C GLU A 214 -15.50 -22.88 -4.26
N PRO A 215 -16.44 -23.06 -5.16
CA PRO A 215 -16.40 -23.57 -6.55
C PRO A 215 -15.85 -22.57 -7.55
N ASP A 216 -15.67 -21.31 -7.14
CA ASP A 216 -15.30 -20.20 -8.03
C ASP A 216 -13.85 -20.30 -8.54
N ALA A 217 -12.96 -20.97 -7.79
CA ALA A 217 -11.59 -21.24 -8.24
C ALA A 217 -11.55 -22.07 -9.53
N GLU A 218 -12.47 -23.02 -9.72
CA GLU A 218 -12.59 -23.81 -10.95
C GLU A 218 -12.97 -22.91 -12.14
N THR A 219 -13.82 -21.91 -11.90
CA THR A 219 -14.20 -20.93 -12.93
C THR A 219 -12.99 -20.09 -13.35
N GLY A 220 -12.20 -19.59 -12.39
CA GLY A 220 -10.98 -18.83 -12.67
C GLY A 220 -9.93 -19.65 -13.43
N GLU A 221 -9.72 -20.92 -13.05
CA GLU A 221 -8.80 -21.81 -13.75
C GLU A 221 -9.27 -22.10 -15.18
N ALA A 222 -10.57 -22.34 -15.39
CA ALA A 222 -11.14 -22.60 -16.70
C ALA A 222 -11.03 -21.38 -17.64
N LEU A 223 -11.17 -20.17 -17.12
CA LEU A 223 -11.10 -18.93 -17.91
C LEU A 223 -9.65 -18.44 -18.14
N THR A 224 -8.68 -18.88 -17.34
CA THR A 224 -7.29 -18.40 -17.42
C THR A 224 -6.66 -18.55 -18.82
N PRO A 225 -6.77 -19.68 -19.55
CA PRO A 225 -6.18 -19.80 -20.90
C PRO A 225 -6.83 -18.87 -21.91
N GLY A 226 -8.17 -18.70 -21.84
CA GLY A 226 -8.93 -17.75 -22.64
C GLY A 226 -8.49 -16.31 -22.40
N ALA A 227 -8.36 -15.93 -21.13
CA ALA A 227 -7.90 -14.61 -20.71
C ALA A 227 -6.50 -14.28 -21.25
N HIS A 228 -5.53 -15.18 -21.12
CA HIS A 228 -4.18 -14.97 -21.67
C HIS A 228 -4.16 -14.84 -23.20
N LYS A 229 -4.93 -15.69 -23.90
CA LYS A 229 -5.06 -15.61 -25.35
C LYS A 229 -5.67 -14.27 -25.76
N ARG A 230 -6.80 -13.87 -25.14
CA ARG A 230 -7.50 -12.61 -25.40
C ARG A 230 -6.60 -11.40 -25.06
N GLY A 231 -5.82 -11.44 -23.99
CA GLY A 231 -4.86 -10.41 -23.64
C GLY A 231 -3.77 -10.23 -24.70
N THR A 232 -3.24 -11.34 -25.23
CA THR A 232 -2.27 -11.31 -26.34
C THR A 232 -2.91 -10.70 -27.60
N GLU A 233 -4.13 -11.06 -27.94
CA GLU A 233 -4.87 -10.52 -29.09
C GLU A 233 -5.13 -9.01 -28.92
N LEU A 234 -5.57 -8.57 -27.73
CA LEU A 234 -5.76 -7.15 -27.42
C LEU A 234 -4.48 -6.35 -27.56
N PHE A 235 -3.36 -6.89 -27.04
CA PHE A 235 -2.07 -6.24 -27.19
C PHE A 235 -1.62 -6.11 -28.66
N CYS A 236 -1.93 -7.11 -29.49
CA CYS A 236 -1.72 -7.03 -30.94
C CYS A 236 -2.63 -5.98 -31.59
N HIS A 237 -3.90 -5.92 -31.18
CA HIS A 237 -4.87 -4.95 -31.70
C HIS A 237 -4.48 -3.50 -31.37
N LEU A 238 -3.83 -3.22 -30.23
CA LEU A 238 -3.30 -1.87 -29.94
C LEU A 238 -2.40 -1.33 -31.05
N LYS A 239 -1.66 -2.21 -31.76
CA LYS A 239 -0.77 -1.83 -32.87
C LYS A 239 -1.46 -1.79 -34.22
N HIS A 240 -2.37 -2.72 -34.47
CA HIS A 240 -2.88 -2.99 -35.82
C HIS A 240 -4.34 -2.60 -36.04
N ALA A 241 -5.13 -2.53 -34.96
CA ALA A 241 -6.56 -2.19 -34.97
C ALA A 241 -6.96 -1.42 -33.68
N PRO A 242 -6.39 -0.23 -33.45
CA PRO A 242 -6.53 0.49 -32.16
C PRO A 242 -7.98 0.76 -31.78
N ALA A 243 -8.87 1.03 -32.73
CA ALA A 243 -10.29 1.26 -32.45
C ALA A 243 -10.96 0.01 -31.83
N VAL A 244 -10.60 -1.20 -32.30
CA VAL A 244 -11.11 -2.45 -31.73
C VAL A 244 -10.55 -2.66 -30.31
N ALA A 245 -9.26 -2.39 -30.11
CA ALA A 245 -8.64 -2.50 -28.80
C ALA A 245 -9.30 -1.53 -27.79
N HIS A 246 -9.48 -0.26 -28.16
CA HIS A 246 -10.13 0.73 -27.28
C HIS A 246 -11.55 0.34 -26.90
N ALA A 247 -12.34 -0.19 -27.83
CA ALA A 247 -13.71 -0.65 -27.52
C ALA A 247 -13.72 -1.76 -26.44
N HIS A 248 -12.72 -2.66 -26.46
CA HIS A 248 -12.61 -3.68 -25.41
C HIS A 248 -12.07 -3.11 -24.09
N ILE A 249 -11.15 -2.16 -24.15
CA ILE A 249 -10.64 -1.45 -22.96
C ILE A 249 -11.79 -0.67 -22.30
N ASP A 250 -12.57 0.09 -23.07
CA ASP A 250 -13.72 0.84 -22.58
C ASP A 250 -14.77 -0.09 -21.93
N LYS A 251 -15.00 -1.27 -22.54
CA LYS A 251 -15.87 -2.29 -21.96
C LYS A 251 -15.33 -2.80 -20.62
N ALA A 252 -14.02 -3.07 -20.53
CA ALA A 252 -13.40 -3.53 -19.30
C ALA A 252 -13.42 -2.45 -18.20
N CYS A 253 -13.13 -1.19 -18.53
CA CYS A 253 -13.27 -0.05 -17.62
C CYS A 253 -14.71 0.13 -17.14
N GLY A 254 -15.69 -0.13 -18.01
CA GLY A 254 -17.12 -0.10 -17.70
C GLY A 254 -17.53 -1.07 -16.58
N VAL A 255 -16.76 -2.14 -16.33
CA VAL A 255 -17.01 -3.08 -15.21
C VAL A 255 -17.00 -2.34 -13.88
N PHE A 256 -16.06 -1.41 -13.66
CA PHE A 256 -16.02 -0.61 -12.42
C PHE A 256 -17.27 0.28 -12.23
N ALA A 257 -17.90 0.72 -13.33
CA ALA A 257 -19.11 1.52 -13.25
C ALA A 257 -20.37 0.67 -12.98
N ALA A 258 -20.35 -0.58 -13.37
CA ALA A 258 -21.46 -1.54 -13.20
C ALA A 258 -21.37 -2.30 -11.86
N ALA A 259 -20.17 -2.45 -11.31
CA ALA A 259 -19.93 -3.20 -10.09
C ALA A 259 -20.59 -2.53 -8.87
N PRO A 260 -20.99 -3.34 -7.86
CA PRO A 260 -21.53 -2.82 -6.62
C PRO A 260 -20.52 -1.95 -5.89
N ASN A 261 -21.00 -0.86 -5.27
CA ASN A 261 -20.17 0.04 -4.50
C ASN A 261 -19.94 -0.51 -3.09
N MET A 262 -19.26 -1.65 -3.00
CA MET A 262 -18.90 -2.31 -1.73
C MET A 262 -17.72 -1.58 -1.07
N GLY A 263 -17.50 -1.80 0.22
CA GLY A 263 -16.30 -1.29 0.90
C GLY A 263 -15.02 -1.83 0.30
N LEU A 264 -13.91 -1.10 0.44
CA LEU A 264 -12.60 -1.56 -0.04
C LEU A 264 -12.09 -2.74 0.80
N ILE A 265 -12.38 -2.72 2.10
CA ILE A 265 -11.91 -3.68 3.11
C ILE A 265 -13.10 -4.39 3.75
N ASP A 266 -14.16 -3.65 4.11
CA ASP A 266 -15.34 -4.17 4.78
C ASP A 266 -16.25 -4.88 3.76
N ILE A 267 -15.82 -6.07 3.40
CA ILE A 267 -16.59 -6.95 2.55
C ILE A 267 -17.13 -8.05 3.45
N GLU A 268 -18.33 -7.83 3.99
CA GLU A 268 -19.04 -8.87 4.73
C GLU A 268 -19.35 -10.06 3.80
N GLY A 269 -18.71 -11.19 4.08
CA GLY A 269 -18.92 -12.45 3.37
C GLY A 269 -18.00 -12.69 2.16
N ASP A 270 -18.17 -13.84 1.53
CA ASP A 270 -17.46 -14.20 0.32
C ASP A 270 -18.11 -13.52 -0.89
N ILE A 271 -17.40 -12.58 -1.53
CA ILE A 271 -17.84 -12.04 -2.83
C ILE A 271 -17.63 -13.14 -3.86
N ILE A 272 -18.71 -13.57 -4.47
CA ILE A 272 -18.65 -14.47 -5.62
C ILE A 272 -18.56 -13.68 -6.94
N ILE A 273 -18.06 -14.33 -7.98
CA ILE A 273 -17.88 -13.70 -9.30
C ILE A 273 -19.19 -13.10 -9.82
N ASP A 274 -20.32 -13.78 -9.63
CA ASP A 274 -21.64 -13.38 -10.12
C ASP A 274 -22.21 -12.12 -9.42
N ASP A 275 -21.70 -11.77 -8.24
CA ASP A 275 -22.08 -10.53 -7.54
C ASP A 275 -21.44 -9.28 -8.17
N VAL A 276 -20.33 -9.47 -8.88
CA VAL A 276 -19.48 -8.39 -9.40
C VAL A 276 -19.55 -8.28 -10.92
N PHE A 277 -19.63 -9.40 -11.61
CA PHE A 277 -19.62 -9.48 -13.06
C PHE A 277 -20.97 -9.96 -13.62
N ASN A 278 -21.47 -9.28 -14.65
CA ASN A 278 -22.75 -9.63 -15.24
C ASN A 278 -22.69 -10.88 -16.14
N THR A 279 -21.54 -11.16 -16.75
CA THR A 279 -21.37 -12.28 -17.67
C THR A 279 -19.97 -12.90 -17.56
N PRO A 280 -19.82 -14.21 -17.86
CA PRO A 280 -18.51 -14.84 -17.96
C PRO A 280 -17.56 -14.18 -18.98
N ASP A 281 -18.10 -13.57 -20.05
CA ASP A 281 -17.30 -12.80 -21.02
C ASP A 281 -16.69 -11.54 -20.42
N ASP A 282 -17.38 -10.89 -19.47
CA ASP A 282 -16.86 -9.73 -18.75
C ASP A 282 -15.72 -10.14 -17.81
N VAL A 283 -15.86 -11.30 -17.13
CA VAL A 283 -14.79 -11.87 -16.28
C VAL A 283 -13.56 -12.17 -17.13
N GLU A 284 -13.72 -12.89 -18.25
CA GLU A 284 -12.61 -13.26 -19.13
C GLU A 284 -11.94 -12.02 -19.73
N LEU A 285 -12.72 -11.02 -20.17
CA LEU A 285 -12.18 -9.77 -20.69
C LEU A 285 -11.39 -9.00 -19.63
N PHE A 286 -11.93 -8.88 -18.42
CA PHE A 286 -11.26 -8.17 -17.33
C PHE A 286 -9.99 -8.90 -16.91
N ALA A 287 -10.02 -10.23 -16.79
CA ALA A 287 -8.85 -11.06 -16.56
C ALA A 287 -7.79 -10.93 -17.69
N ALA A 288 -8.24 -10.77 -18.94
CA ALA A 288 -7.36 -10.52 -20.09
C ALA A 288 -6.63 -9.18 -19.96
N MET A 289 -7.28 -8.15 -19.45
CA MET A 289 -6.61 -6.87 -19.15
C MET A 289 -5.54 -7.01 -18.08
N LEU A 290 -5.74 -7.92 -17.13
CA LEU A 290 -4.78 -8.20 -16.05
C LEU A 290 -3.73 -9.27 -16.41
N SER A 291 -3.81 -9.87 -17.60
CA SER A 291 -2.82 -10.87 -18.06
C SER A 291 -1.46 -10.27 -18.45
N GLY A 292 -1.30 -8.95 -18.39
CA GLY A 292 -0.04 -8.26 -18.65
C GLY A 292 -0.08 -6.83 -18.15
N SER A 293 1.06 -6.36 -17.61
CA SER A 293 1.17 -5.04 -16.95
C SER A 293 0.75 -3.88 -17.85
N ARG A 294 1.06 -3.93 -19.14
CA ARG A 294 0.70 -2.85 -20.09
C ARG A 294 -0.79 -2.71 -20.32
N LEU A 295 -1.55 -3.81 -20.29
CA LEU A 295 -3.01 -3.76 -20.43
C LEU A 295 -3.64 -3.33 -19.10
N ARG A 296 -3.11 -3.82 -17.96
CA ARG A 296 -3.50 -3.40 -16.61
C ARG A 296 -3.46 -1.87 -16.47
N ASP A 297 -2.43 -1.23 -17.01
CA ASP A 297 -2.21 0.21 -16.82
C ASP A 297 -3.34 1.06 -17.42
N PHE A 298 -4.10 0.56 -18.40
CA PHE A 298 -5.32 1.23 -18.89
C PHE A 298 -6.46 1.28 -17.87
N LEU A 299 -6.46 0.40 -16.87
CA LEU A 299 -7.50 0.33 -15.85
C LEU A 299 -7.23 1.31 -14.67
N ILE A 300 -6.02 1.88 -14.55
CA ILE A 300 -5.59 2.64 -13.36
C ILE A 300 -6.50 3.83 -13.10
N VAL A 301 -6.80 4.64 -14.10
CA VAL A 301 -7.56 5.88 -13.93
C VAL A 301 -8.97 5.57 -13.44
N ASP A 302 -9.67 4.66 -14.12
CA ASP A 302 -11.05 4.27 -13.75
C ASP A 302 -11.11 3.62 -12.36
N ALA A 303 -10.09 2.82 -12.00
CA ALA A 303 -9.99 2.21 -10.68
C ALA A 303 -9.82 3.26 -9.57
N LEU A 304 -8.97 4.28 -9.79
CA LEU A 304 -8.76 5.36 -8.83
C LEU A 304 -9.97 6.30 -8.71
N GLU A 305 -10.73 6.49 -9.79
CA GLU A 305 -11.97 7.29 -9.76
C GLU A 305 -13.12 6.60 -9.02
N ARG A 306 -13.11 5.25 -8.95
CA ARG A 306 -14.15 4.43 -8.32
C ARG A 306 -13.57 3.42 -7.32
N PRO A 307 -12.90 3.88 -6.25
CA PRO A 307 -12.09 3.03 -5.39
C PRO A 307 -12.86 1.87 -4.75
N ARG A 308 -14.12 2.09 -4.33
CA ARG A 308 -14.92 1.04 -3.68
C ARG A 308 -15.33 -0.07 -4.66
N ALA A 309 -15.81 0.31 -5.85
CA ALA A 309 -16.17 -0.64 -6.90
C ALA A 309 -14.92 -1.38 -7.41
N ALA A 310 -13.82 -0.66 -7.63
CA ALA A 310 -12.55 -1.25 -8.03
C ALA A 310 -12.03 -2.25 -6.99
N GLY A 311 -12.15 -1.93 -5.70
CA GLY A 311 -11.79 -2.85 -4.63
C GLY A 311 -12.49 -4.19 -4.74
N ALA A 312 -13.81 -4.20 -4.91
CA ALA A 312 -14.61 -5.41 -5.07
C ALA A 312 -14.21 -6.21 -6.32
N VAL A 313 -14.13 -5.56 -7.49
CA VAL A 313 -13.75 -6.19 -8.77
C VAL A 313 -12.37 -6.83 -8.70
N LEU A 314 -11.38 -6.07 -8.24
CA LEU A 314 -9.98 -6.51 -8.20
C LEU A 314 -9.75 -7.61 -7.17
N LEU A 315 -10.41 -7.53 -6.00
CA LEU A 315 -10.34 -8.57 -4.98
C LEU A 315 -10.98 -9.88 -5.48
N THR A 316 -12.15 -9.79 -6.14
CA THR A 316 -12.80 -10.95 -6.74
C THR A 316 -11.87 -11.65 -7.75
N ILE A 317 -11.25 -10.91 -8.67
CA ILE A 317 -10.27 -11.49 -9.59
C ILE A 317 -9.06 -12.06 -8.84
N ALA A 318 -8.52 -11.34 -7.86
CA ALA A 318 -7.34 -11.79 -7.11
C ALA A 318 -7.59 -13.09 -6.33
N ARG A 319 -8.81 -13.29 -5.82
CA ARG A 319 -9.18 -14.51 -5.09
C ARG A 319 -9.42 -15.70 -6.03
N ASN A 320 -9.94 -15.47 -7.22
CA ASN A 320 -10.35 -16.53 -8.15
C ASN A 320 -9.28 -16.93 -9.17
N PHE A 321 -8.37 -16.03 -9.52
CA PHE A 321 -7.30 -16.31 -10.49
C PHE A 321 -5.95 -16.57 -9.81
N ARG A 322 -4.98 -17.09 -10.56
CA ARG A 322 -3.62 -17.37 -10.10
C ARG A 322 -2.58 -16.67 -10.98
N GLY A 323 -1.32 -16.74 -10.58
CA GLY A 323 -0.19 -16.25 -11.36
C GLY A 323 -0.26 -14.75 -11.66
N GLU A 324 0.05 -14.37 -12.90
CA GLU A 324 0.18 -12.97 -13.31
C GLU A 324 -1.12 -12.18 -13.20
N ILE A 325 -2.27 -12.79 -13.53
CA ILE A 325 -3.59 -12.14 -13.43
C ILE A 325 -3.85 -11.73 -11.97
N ARG A 326 -3.66 -12.65 -11.01
CA ARG A 326 -3.77 -12.35 -9.58
C ARG A 326 -2.80 -11.26 -9.14
N ALA A 327 -1.53 -11.39 -9.52
CA ALA A 327 -0.51 -10.42 -9.13
C ALA A 327 -0.82 -9.01 -9.62
N ASN A 328 -1.29 -8.87 -10.87
CA ASN A 328 -1.69 -7.59 -11.44
C ASN A 328 -2.97 -7.04 -10.80
N ALA A 329 -3.93 -7.90 -10.42
CA ALA A 329 -5.12 -7.51 -9.67
C ALA A 329 -4.75 -6.95 -8.29
N LEU A 330 -3.92 -7.66 -7.53
CA LEU A 330 -3.43 -7.21 -6.21
C LEU A 330 -2.59 -5.93 -6.30
N CYS A 331 -1.76 -5.82 -7.34
CA CYS A 331 -0.98 -4.60 -7.57
C CYS A 331 -1.89 -3.38 -7.80
N LEU A 332 -2.92 -3.50 -8.63
CA LEU A 332 -3.86 -2.41 -8.89
C LEU A 332 -4.74 -2.13 -7.66
N TRP A 333 -5.17 -3.17 -6.94
CA TRP A 333 -5.89 -3.03 -5.67
C TRP A 333 -5.06 -2.26 -4.64
N ALA A 334 -3.77 -2.59 -4.50
CA ALA A 334 -2.86 -1.88 -3.61
C ALA A 334 -2.69 -0.40 -3.99
N MET A 335 -2.65 -0.07 -5.29
CA MET A 335 -2.61 1.33 -5.75
C MET A 335 -3.89 2.07 -5.35
N VAL A 336 -5.05 1.43 -5.50
CA VAL A 336 -6.33 2.00 -5.07
C VAL A 336 -6.34 2.20 -3.55
N ALA A 337 -5.91 1.21 -2.77
CA ALA A 337 -5.82 1.30 -1.32
C ALA A 337 -4.88 2.42 -0.85
N LEU A 338 -3.70 2.56 -1.47
CA LEU A 338 -2.76 3.66 -1.21
C LEU A 338 -3.39 5.02 -1.49
N SER A 339 -4.17 5.18 -2.57
CA SER A 339 -4.87 6.43 -2.87
C SER A 339 -5.91 6.81 -1.82
N GLN A 340 -6.35 5.84 -1.03
CA GLN A 340 -7.30 6.00 0.08
C GLN A 340 -6.61 6.08 1.46
N GLY A 341 -5.26 6.09 1.51
CA GLY A 341 -4.50 6.13 2.76
C GLY A 341 -4.41 4.80 3.52
N LEU A 342 -4.83 3.69 2.91
CA LEU A 342 -4.86 2.35 3.51
C LEU A 342 -3.52 1.61 3.33
N VAL A 343 -2.44 2.18 3.87
CA VAL A 343 -1.04 1.75 3.60
C VAL A 343 -0.80 0.31 4.05
N GLY A 344 -1.26 -0.07 5.24
CA GLY A 344 -1.07 -1.43 5.79
C GLY A 344 -1.74 -2.50 4.92
N TRP A 345 -2.96 -2.24 4.49
CA TRP A 345 -3.71 -3.13 3.60
C TRP A 345 -3.08 -3.24 2.21
N ALA A 346 -2.59 -2.13 1.67
CA ALA A 346 -1.85 -2.13 0.41
C ALA A 346 -0.56 -2.97 0.51
N SER A 347 0.16 -2.85 1.61
CA SER A 347 1.36 -3.66 1.88
C SER A 347 1.04 -5.15 1.98
N ALA A 348 -0.05 -5.50 2.66
CA ALA A 348 -0.50 -6.89 2.78
C ALA A 348 -0.91 -7.49 1.42
N ALA A 349 -1.58 -6.72 0.56
CA ALA A 349 -1.94 -7.17 -0.78
C ALA A 349 -0.73 -7.51 -1.66
N LEU A 350 0.44 -6.88 -1.42
CA LEU A 350 1.68 -7.07 -2.18
C LEU A 350 2.63 -8.12 -1.57
N SER A 351 2.29 -8.71 -0.42
CA SER A 351 3.11 -9.68 0.30
C SER A 351 2.75 -11.11 -0.05
#